data_995a8ab67d583a8d4af3f216a73da10d
#
_entry.id   995a8ab67d583a8d4af3f216a73da10d
#
_cell.length_a   1.000
_cell.length_b   1.000
_cell.length_c   1.000
_cell.angle_alpha   90.00
_cell.angle_beta   90.00
_cell.angle_gamma   90.00
#
_symmetry.space_group_name_H-M   'P 1'
#
loop_
_entity.id
_entity.type
_entity.pdbx_description
1 polymer ?
#
loop_
_entity_poly.entity_id
_entity_poly.type
_entity_poly.pdbx_seq_one_letter_code
_entity_poly.pdbx_strand_id
1 'polypeptide(L)'
;MKYLVYDSTFEGFLTAVFAVFEYRYNEVTIVARHRFAPLLFGEEETVYTDANKAQRVLTKIEQCWGKEGVAIVLRAFLSEETHMEDYLLEAIRLMVKYPEGKVLENFAHRAIASIRKAAKSVEREVHRMKEFVRFEKIGELYFAKIVPEYDVLPLVVPHFKTRFSDQQWVLYDPERGYGFIYNLHEVLPFTPADKHFGALTPATADAYQTLWKTYFQHINIAERKNAKYQMRNMPKRYWQYLPEV
;
A
#
# COMPACT_ATOMS: atom_id res chain seq x y z
N MET A 1 -19.17 -19.85 13.07
CA MET A 1 -18.38 -19.06 12.10
C MET A 1 -16.94 -19.08 12.53
N LYS A 2 -16.02 -19.39 11.65
CA LYS A 2 -14.58 -19.51 11.96
C LYS A 2 -13.86 -18.24 11.48
N TYR A 3 -12.91 -17.74 12.30
CA TYR A 3 -12.08 -16.59 11.98
C TYR A 3 -10.62 -17.02 11.86
N LEU A 4 -10.02 -16.77 10.69
CA LEU A 4 -8.59 -16.94 10.46
C LEU A 4 -7.90 -15.60 10.67
N VAL A 5 -7.14 -15.50 11.77
CA VAL A 5 -6.45 -14.26 12.16
C VAL A 5 -5.00 -14.33 11.71
N TYR A 6 -4.61 -13.43 10.80
CA TYR A 6 -3.27 -13.39 10.23
C TYR A 6 -2.53 -12.10 10.63
N ASP A 7 -1.22 -12.04 10.38
CA ASP A 7 -0.28 -11.00 10.83
C ASP A 7 -0.38 -9.66 10.10
N SER A 8 -1.41 -9.44 9.29
CA SER A 8 -1.65 -8.25 8.48
C SER A 8 -0.71 -8.08 7.28
N THR A 9 0.17 -9.04 7.00
CA THR A 9 1.00 -9.05 5.79
C THR A 9 0.26 -9.67 4.60
N PHE A 10 0.67 -9.33 3.38
CA PHE A 10 0.09 -9.93 2.18
C PHE A 10 0.37 -11.44 2.11
N GLU A 11 1.57 -11.87 2.49
CA GLU A 11 1.93 -13.29 2.59
C GLU A 11 1.10 -14.04 3.63
N GLY A 12 0.81 -13.38 4.77
CA GLY A 12 -0.08 -13.93 5.82
C GLY A 12 -1.51 -14.10 5.30
N PHE A 13 -2.03 -13.12 4.56
CA PHE A 13 -3.34 -13.23 3.90
C PHE A 13 -3.37 -14.41 2.91
N LEU A 14 -2.37 -14.52 2.03
CA LEU A 14 -2.29 -15.63 1.07
C LEU A 14 -2.15 -16.99 1.78
N THR A 15 -1.43 -17.05 2.90
CA THR A 15 -1.34 -18.25 3.74
C THR A 15 -2.71 -18.62 4.32
N ALA A 16 -3.49 -17.64 4.79
CA ALA A 16 -4.85 -17.87 5.27
C ALA A 16 -5.77 -18.37 4.14
N VAL A 17 -5.67 -17.79 2.95
CA VAL A 17 -6.37 -18.29 1.76
C VAL A 17 -5.99 -19.75 1.47
N PHE A 18 -4.69 -20.10 1.54
CA PHE A 18 -4.25 -21.49 1.36
C PHE A 18 -4.92 -22.42 2.38
N ALA A 19 -4.95 -22.04 3.66
CA ALA A 19 -5.58 -22.82 4.73
C ALA A 19 -7.08 -23.05 4.47
N VAL A 20 -7.80 -22.05 3.93
CA VAL A 20 -9.22 -22.20 3.56
C VAL A 20 -9.42 -23.35 2.56
N PHE A 21 -8.55 -23.51 1.57
CA PHE A 21 -8.63 -24.60 0.59
C PHE A 21 -8.08 -25.93 1.14
N GLU A 22 -7.00 -25.89 1.91
CA GLU A 22 -6.37 -27.07 2.52
C GLU A 22 -7.35 -27.80 3.46
N TYR A 23 -8.01 -27.02 4.34
CA TYR A 23 -8.96 -27.57 5.33
C TYR A 23 -10.44 -27.53 4.87
N ARG A 24 -10.70 -27.07 3.65
CA ARG A 24 -12.04 -26.98 3.04
C ARG A 24 -13.04 -26.19 3.89
N TYR A 25 -12.59 -25.05 4.45
CA TYR A 25 -13.49 -24.20 5.21
C TYR A 25 -14.53 -23.53 4.32
N ASN A 26 -15.83 -23.79 4.60
CA ASN A 26 -16.94 -23.20 3.85
C ASN A 26 -17.32 -21.84 4.41
N GLU A 27 -17.57 -21.76 5.73
CA GLU A 27 -17.95 -20.54 6.44
C GLU A 27 -16.77 -20.03 7.26
N VAL A 28 -16.00 -19.12 6.68
CA VAL A 28 -14.79 -18.56 7.26
C VAL A 28 -14.63 -17.10 6.87
N THR A 29 -14.17 -16.28 7.82
CA THR A 29 -13.74 -14.91 7.60
C THR A 29 -12.23 -14.82 7.85
N ILE A 30 -11.50 -14.20 6.93
CA ILE A 30 -10.08 -13.88 7.11
C ILE A 30 -10.01 -12.47 7.65
N VAL A 31 -9.27 -12.24 8.73
CA VAL A 31 -9.17 -10.93 9.37
C VAL A 31 -7.75 -10.63 9.82
N ALA A 32 -7.29 -9.42 9.53
CA ALA A 32 -5.98 -8.94 9.98
C ALA A 32 -5.94 -8.77 11.50
N ARG A 33 -4.82 -9.14 12.14
CA ARG A 33 -4.64 -9.12 13.61
C ARG A 33 -5.00 -7.77 14.23
N HIS A 34 -4.61 -6.66 13.62
CA HIS A 34 -4.86 -5.32 14.15
C HIS A 34 -6.33 -4.89 14.08
N ARG A 35 -7.17 -5.58 13.27
CA ARG A 35 -8.62 -5.33 13.13
C ARG A 35 -9.47 -6.37 13.85
N PHE A 36 -8.86 -7.44 14.36
CA PHE A 36 -9.58 -8.51 15.03
C PHE A 36 -9.98 -8.08 16.43
N ALA A 37 -11.28 -8.16 16.73
CA ALA A 37 -11.83 -8.05 18.07
C ALA A 37 -12.34 -9.43 18.50
N PRO A 38 -11.92 -9.93 19.69
CA PRO A 38 -12.40 -11.21 20.20
C PRO A 38 -13.93 -11.26 20.28
N LEU A 39 -14.53 -12.31 19.76
CA LEU A 39 -15.98 -12.49 19.71
C LEU A 39 -16.43 -13.44 20.80
N LEU A 40 -17.58 -13.17 21.40
CA LEU A 40 -18.19 -14.05 22.41
C LEU A 40 -18.56 -15.43 21.84
N PHE A 41 -18.86 -15.49 20.55
CA PHE A 41 -19.25 -16.72 19.85
C PHE A 41 -18.54 -16.80 18.49
N GLY A 42 -17.49 -17.57 18.42
CA GLY A 42 -16.71 -17.81 17.21
C GLY A 42 -15.45 -18.62 17.52
N GLU A 43 -15.01 -19.41 16.57
CA GLU A 43 -13.76 -20.14 16.65
C GLU A 43 -12.66 -19.29 16.02
N GLU A 44 -11.66 -18.90 16.83
CA GLU A 44 -10.46 -18.19 16.36
C GLU A 44 -9.37 -19.20 16.04
N GLU A 45 -8.73 -19.04 14.88
CA GLU A 45 -7.51 -19.75 14.52
C GLU A 45 -6.47 -18.74 14.05
N THR A 46 -5.32 -18.71 14.74
CA THR A 46 -4.18 -17.89 14.33
C THR A 46 -3.46 -18.57 13.17
N VAL A 47 -3.32 -17.84 12.06
CA VAL A 47 -2.56 -18.27 10.89
C VAL A 47 -1.15 -17.71 10.98
N TYR A 48 -0.17 -18.63 11.03
CA TYR A 48 1.25 -18.27 10.95
C TYR A 48 1.67 -18.22 9.50
N THR A 49 2.32 -17.12 9.11
CA THR A 49 2.77 -16.88 7.73
C THR A 49 3.75 -17.96 7.27
N ASP A 50 3.45 -18.58 6.14
CA ASP A 50 4.26 -19.58 5.46
C ASP A 50 4.49 -19.14 4.01
N ALA A 51 5.73 -18.76 3.71
CA ALA A 51 6.12 -18.26 2.40
C ALA A 51 5.88 -19.27 1.26
N ASN A 52 6.02 -20.58 1.52
CA ASN A 52 5.77 -21.60 0.50
C ASN A 52 4.26 -21.72 0.19
N LYS A 53 3.40 -21.67 1.21
CA LYS A 53 1.95 -21.69 1.04
C LYS A 53 1.47 -20.43 0.31
N ALA A 54 1.94 -19.25 0.73
CA ALA A 54 1.67 -17.97 0.08
C ALA A 54 2.08 -17.98 -1.40
N GLN A 55 3.31 -18.44 -1.70
CA GLN A 55 3.82 -18.53 -3.07
C GLN A 55 2.99 -19.46 -3.96
N ARG A 56 2.48 -20.57 -3.42
CA ARG A 56 1.59 -21.48 -4.18
C ARG A 56 0.29 -20.79 -4.59
N VAL A 57 -0.33 -20.03 -3.68
CA VAL A 57 -1.54 -19.24 -4.00
C VAL A 57 -1.24 -18.17 -5.05
N LEU A 58 -0.14 -17.43 -4.87
CA LEU A 58 0.29 -16.39 -5.80
C LEU A 58 0.54 -16.94 -7.20
N THR A 59 1.25 -18.06 -7.30
CA THR A 59 1.50 -18.75 -8.57
C THR A 59 0.19 -19.18 -9.23
N LYS A 60 -0.78 -19.66 -8.45
CA LYS A 60 -2.09 -20.03 -9.01
C LYS A 60 -2.86 -18.82 -9.52
N ILE A 61 -2.82 -17.69 -8.82
CA ILE A 61 -3.40 -16.43 -9.27
C ILE A 61 -2.75 -15.98 -10.58
N GLU A 62 -1.42 -16.03 -10.66
CA GLU A 62 -0.67 -15.64 -11.87
C GLU A 62 -1.00 -16.54 -13.07
N GLN A 63 -1.12 -17.86 -12.86
CA GLN A 63 -1.50 -18.81 -13.90
C GLN A 63 -2.89 -18.52 -14.48
N CYS A 64 -3.87 -18.18 -13.64
CA CYS A 64 -5.26 -17.97 -14.05
C CYS A 64 -5.55 -16.55 -14.54
N TRP A 65 -4.94 -15.53 -13.93
CA TRP A 65 -5.24 -14.11 -14.16
C TRP A 65 -4.05 -13.30 -14.70
N GLY A 66 -2.89 -13.93 -14.88
CA GLY A 66 -1.67 -13.27 -15.32
C GLY A 66 -1.09 -12.30 -14.29
N LYS A 67 0.00 -11.63 -14.67
CA LYS A 67 0.68 -10.62 -13.81
C LYS A 67 -0.22 -9.45 -13.43
N GLU A 68 -1.10 -9.02 -14.33
CA GLU A 68 -2.06 -7.95 -14.05
C GLU A 68 -3.08 -8.38 -12.99
N GLY A 69 -3.54 -9.63 -13.01
CA GLY A 69 -4.41 -10.18 -11.97
C GLY A 69 -3.75 -10.17 -10.59
N VAL A 70 -2.46 -10.56 -10.51
CA VAL A 70 -1.67 -10.45 -9.28
C VAL A 70 -1.59 -9.00 -8.80
N ALA A 71 -1.31 -8.06 -9.70
CA ALA A 71 -1.24 -6.64 -9.37
C ALA A 71 -2.58 -6.09 -8.88
N ILE A 72 -3.71 -6.52 -9.44
CA ILE A 72 -5.05 -6.13 -8.98
C ILE A 72 -5.31 -6.66 -7.57
N VAL A 73 -4.98 -7.94 -7.29
CA VAL A 73 -5.16 -8.55 -5.96
C VAL A 73 -4.31 -7.82 -4.91
N LEU A 74 -3.04 -7.55 -5.22
CA LEU A 74 -2.15 -6.82 -4.31
C LEU A 74 -2.65 -5.40 -4.05
N ARG A 75 -3.02 -4.63 -5.09
CA ARG A 75 -3.55 -3.28 -4.93
C ARG A 75 -4.85 -3.27 -4.13
N ALA A 76 -5.75 -4.23 -4.38
CA ALA A 76 -6.99 -4.35 -3.63
C ALA A 76 -6.71 -4.65 -2.15
N PHE A 77 -5.78 -5.55 -1.84
CA PHE A 77 -5.34 -5.83 -0.47
C PHE A 77 -4.80 -4.56 0.21
N LEU A 78 -3.91 -3.83 -0.45
CA LEU A 78 -3.31 -2.59 0.05
C LEU A 78 -4.30 -1.41 0.15
N SER A 79 -5.55 -1.58 -0.29
CA SER A 79 -6.59 -0.58 -0.05
C SER A 79 -7.02 -0.51 1.40
N GLU A 80 -6.80 -1.57 2.17
CA GLU A 80 -7.22 -1.70 3.57
C GLU A 80 -8.73 -1.45 3.78
N GLU A 81 -9.54 -1.52 2.69
CA GLU A 81 -10.99 -1.35 2.78
C GLU A 81 -11.62 -2.49 3.59
N THR A 82 -12.63 -2.16 4.37
CA THR A 82 -13.40 -3.14 5.15
C THR A 82 -13.95 -4.25 4.24
N HIS A 83 -13.86 -5.51 4.68
CA HIS A 83 -14.27 -6.71 3.95
C HIS A 83 -13.48 -7.01 2.67
N MET A 84 -12.35 -6.36 2.43
CA MET A 84 -11.58 -6.62 1.22
C MET A 84 -11.03 -8.06 1.19
N GLU A 85 -10.61 -8.59 2.33
CA GLU A 85 -10.17 -9.99 2.44
C GLU A 85 -11.29 -10.98 2.06
N ASP A 86 -12.54 -10.70 2.46
CA ASP A 86 -13.69 -11.54 2.12
C ASP A 86 -13.95 -11.50 0.61
N TYR A 87 -13.90 -10.31 0.00
CA TYR A 87 -14.06 -10.16 -1.46
C TYR A 87 -12.94 -10.84 -2.24
N LEU A 88 -11.70 -10.72 -1.78
CA LEU A 88 -10.55 -11.39 -2.39
C LEU A 88 -10.67 -12.92 -2.28
N LEU A 89 -11.05 -13.44 -1.11
CA LEU A 89 -11.30 -14.86 -0.93
C LEU A 89 -12.41 -15.37 -1.87
N GLU A 90 -13.52 -14.62 -1.97
CA GLU A 90 -14.63 -14.96 -2.85
C GLU A 90 -14.20 -15.00 -4.32
N ALA A 91 -13.44 -14.01 -4.77
CA ALA A 91 -12.90 -13.96 -6.13
C ALA A 91 -11.96 -15.14 -6.41
N ILE A 92 -11.08 -15.49 -5.45
CA ILE A 92 -10.16 -16.63 -5.58
C ILE A 92 -10.94 -17.95 -5.61
N ARG A 93 -12.02 -18.10 -4.83
CA ARG A 93 -12.91 -19.26 -4.91
C ARG A 93 -13.56 -19.39 -6.29
N LEU A 94 -14.02 -18.28 -6.86
CA LEU A 94 -14.55 -18.24 -8.23
C LEU A 94 -13.49 -18.60 -9.28
N MET A 95 -12.26 -18.12 -9.11
CA MET A 95 -11.13 -18.46 -9.97
C MET A 95 -10.83 -19.96 -9.96
N VAL A 96 -10.81 -20.57 -8.78
CA VAL A 96 -10.57 -22.02 -8.65
C VAL A 96 -11.71 -22.82 -9.28
N LYS A 97 -12.95 -22.35 -9.14
CA LYS A 97 -14.14 -23.00 -9.72
C LYS A 97 -14.20 -22.86 -11.25
N TYR A 98 -13.75 -21.73 -11.79
CA TYR A 98 -13.79 -21.39 -13.21
C TYR A 98 -12.40 -20.92 -13.70
N PRO A 99 -11.40 -21.81 -13.78
CA PRO A 99 -10.01 -21.41 -14.00
C PRO A 99 -9.75 -20.78 -15.37
N GLU A 100 -10.55 -21.13 -16.38
CA GLU A 100 -10.47 -20.55 -17.73
C GLU A 100 -11.46 -19.39 -17.94
N GLY A 101 -12.25 -19.10 -16.91
CA GLY A 101 -13.25 -18.03 -16.94
C GLY A 101 -12.61 -16.66 -16.76
N LYS A 102 -13.18 -15.66 -17.43
CA LYS A 102 -12.81 -14.25 -17.26
C LYS A 102 -13.41 -13.66 -15.98
N VAL A 103 -13.10 -14.27 -14.83
CA VAL A 103 -13.70 -13.93 -13.53
C VAL A 103 -13.52 -12.44 -13.20
N LEU A 104 -12.33 -11.90 -13.41
CA LEU A 104 -12.04 -10.47 -13.14
C LEU A 104 -12.75 -9.49 -14.09
N GLU A 105 -13.35 -9.96 -15.18
CA GLU A 105 -14.16 -9.15 -16.11
C GLU A 105 -15.64 -9.13 -15.73
N ASN A 106 -16.08 -9.95 -14.78
CA ASN A 106 -17.47 -10.00 -14.33
C ASN A 106 -17.81 -8.87 -13.33
N PHE A 107 -17.97 -7.66 -13.85
CA PHE A 107 -18.30 -6.48 -13.03
C PHE A 107 -19.71 -6.52 -12.42
N ALA A 108 -20.59 -7.43 -12.85
CA ALA A 108 -21.87 -7.63 -12.19
C ALA A 108 -21.74 -8.32 -10.83
N HIS A 109 -20.63 -9.02 -10.59
CA HIS A 109 -20.34 -9.67 -9.33
C HIS A 109 -19.80 -8.66 -8.31
N ARG A 110 -20.47 -8.51 -7.16
CA ARG A 110 -20.14 -7.50 -6.13
C ARG A 110 -18.68 -7.53 -5.70
N ALA A 111 -18.14 -8.71 -5.39
CA ALA A 111 -16.75 -8.85 -4.94
C ALA A 111 -15.77 -8.36 -6.03
N ILE A 112 -15.99 -8.75 -7.28
CA ILE A 112 -15.13 -8.35 -8.40
C ILE A 112 -15.19 -6.84 -8.63
N ALA A 113 -16.40 -6.26 -8.61
CA ALA A 113 -16.57 -4.81 -8.75
C ALA A 113 -15.85 -4.04 -7.62
N SER A 114 -15.94 -4.51 -6.38
CA SER A 114 -15.27 -3.91 -5.21
C SER A 114 -13.75 -4.00 -5.34
N ILE A 115 -13.20 -5.19 -5.66
CA ILE A 115 -11.77 -5.40 -5.90
C ILE A 115 -11.22 -4.46 -6.98
N ARG A 116 -11.91 -4.40 -8.12
CA ARG A 116 -11.48 -3.54 -9.25
C ARG A 116 -11.54 -2.06 -8.90
N LYS A 117 -12.56 -1.62 -8.17
CA LYS A 117 -12.69 -0.24 -7.69
C LYS A 117 -11.55 0.12 -6.73
N ALA A 118 -11.31 -0.71 -5.72
CA ALA A 118 -10.24 -0.51 -4.75
C ALA A 118 -8.86 -0.48 -5.43
N ALA A 119 -8.55 -1.48 -6.28
CA ALA A 119 -7.29 -1.52 -7.02
C ALA A 119 -7.06 -0.26 -7.86
N LYS A 120 -8.10 0.25 -8.54
CA LYS A 120 -8.01 1.51 -9.31
C LYS A 120 -7.80 2.73 -8.42
N SER A 121 -8.37 2.75 -7.20
CA SER A 121 -8.17 3.85 -6.25
C SER A 121 -6.75 3.87 -5.71
N VAL A 122 -6.21 2.71 -5.33
CA VAL A 122 -4.80 2.55 -4.92
C VAL A 122 -3.85 2.95 -6.06
N GLU A 123 -4.10 2.53 -7.29
CA GLU A 123 -3.28 2.89 -8.45
C GLU A 123 -3.22 4.41 -8.67
N ARG A 124 -4.37 5.10 -8.55
CA ARG A 124 -4.40 6.57 -8.64
C ARG A 124 -3.62 7.23 -7.51
N GLU A 125 -3.66 6.67 -6.31
CA GLU A 125 -2.89 7.16 -5.17
C GLU A 125 -1.40 6.96 -5.38
N VAL A 126 -0.96 5.79 -5.85
CA VAL A 126 0.43 5.52 -6.26
C VAL A 126 0.92 6.57 -7.26
N HIS A 127 0.09 6.90 -8.27
CA HIS A 127 0.44 7.89 -9.27
C HIS A 127 0.66 9.26 -8.65
N ARG A 128 -0.26 9.70 -7.77
CA ARG A 128 -0.14 10.96 -7.03
C ARG A 128 1.11 11.01 -6.15
N MET A 129 1.40 9.93 -5.42
CA MET A 129 2.60 9.88 -4.58
C MET A 129 3.88 10.02 -5.39
N LYS A 130 3.97 9.40 -6.57
CA LYS A 130 5.11 9.57 -7.48
C LYS A 130 5.30 11.01 -7.98
N GLU A 131 4.22 11.77 -8.11
CA GLU A 131 4.24 13.15 -8.59
C GLU A 131 4.49 14.17 -7.47
N PHE A 132 3.94 13.92 -6.27
CA PHE A 132 3.81 14.93 -5.23
C PHE A 132 4.70 14.72 -4.00
N VAL A 133 5.36 13.56 -3.84
CA VAL A 133 6.31 13.38 -2.74
C VAL A 133 7.50 14.34 -2.90
N ARG A 134 7.82 15.05 -1.82
CA ARG A 134 8.97 15.95 -1.75
C ARG A 134 9.93 15.45 -0.68
N PHE A 135 11.17 15.27 -1.08
CA PHE A 135 12.25 14.90 -0.18
C PHE A 135 12.95 16.17 0.33
N GLU A 136 13.12 16.26 1.65
CA GLU A 136 13.87 17.31 2.33
C GLU A 136 15.27 16.81 2.65
N LYS A 137 16.31 17.60 2.37
CA LYS A 137 17.67 17.20 2.70
C LYS A 137 17.97 17.46 4.16
N ILE A 138 18.40 16.42 4.89
CA ILE A 138 18.79 16.47 6.31
C ILE A 138 20.21 15.90 6.40
N GLY A 139 21.23 16.77 6.47
CA GLY A 139 22.61 16.33 6.37
C GLY A 139 22.89 15.70 5.00
N GLU A 140 23.31 14.44 4.99
CA GLU A 140 23.56 13.67 3.76
C GLU A 140 22.36 12.84 3.31
N LEU A 141 21.26 12.82 4.09
CA LEU A 141 20.08 12.01 3.88
C LEU A 141 18.92 12.86 3.33
N TYR A 142 18.17 12.29 2.41
CA TYR A 142 16.90 12.86 1.93
C TYR A 142 15.72 12.16 2.64
N PHE A 143 14.84 12.95 3.26
CA PHE A 143 13.72 12.46 4.04
C PHE A 143 12.39 12.93 3.45
N ALA A 144 11.43 12.01 3.30
CA ALA A 144 10.05 12.35 2.95
C ALA A 144 9.08 11.69 3.93
N LYS A 145 8.17 12.51 4.48
CA LYS A 145 7.03 12.08 5.27
C LYS A 145 5.78 12.15 4.41
N ILE A 146 5.03 11.07 4.32
CA ILE A 146 3.77 11.00 3.58
C ILE A 146 2.69 10.32 4.40
N VAL A 147 1.44 10.72 4.19
CA VAL A 147 0.26 10.10 4.80
C VAL A 147 -0.75 9.80 3.69
N PRO A 148 -0.57 8.70 2.97
CA PRO A 148 -1.47 8.31 1.90
C PRO A 148 -2.76 7.69 2.45
N GLU A 149 -3.84 7.75 1.66
CA GLU A 149 -5.13 7.14 2.02
C GLU A 149 -5.03 5.61 2.09
N TYR A 150 -4.24 5.02 1.21
CA TYR A 150 -4.01 3.57 1.11
C TYR A 150 -2.55 3.22 1.40
N ASP A 151 -2.27 1.96 1.73
CA ASP A 151 -0.89 1.50 1.92
C ASP A 151 -0.15 1.40 0.57
N VAL A 152 0.37 2.54 0.10
CA VAL A 152 1.03 2.63 -1.21
C VAL A 152 2.56 2.63 -1.14
N LEU A 153 3.15 2.67 0.06
CA LEU A 153 4.60 2.71 0.22
C LEU A 153 5.31 1.60 -0.56
N PRO A 154 4.92 0.32 -0.46
CA PRO A 154 5.58 -0.75 -1.19
C PRO A 154 5.54 -0.57 -2.71
N LEU A 155 4.51 0.11 -3.21
CA LEU A 155 4.27 0.31 -4.64
C LEU A 155 5.04 1.51 -5.22
N VAL A 156 5.38 2.51 -4.38
CA VAL A 156 6.10 3.71 -4.83
C VAL A 156 7.62 3.60 -4.65
N VAL A 157 8.08 2.78 -3.72
CA VAL A 157 9.50 2.54 -3.41
C VAL A 157 10.33 2.20 -4.66
N PRO A 158 9.93 1.29 -5.56
CA PRO A 158 10.70 0.97 -6.77
C PRO A 158 10.91 2.21 -7.68
N HIS A 159 9.92 3.09 -7.75
CA HIS A 159 10.04 4.34 -8.51
C HIS A 159 11.10 5.27 -7.92
N PHE A 160 11.07 5.50 -6.60
CA PHE A 160 12.05 6.38 -5.94
C PHE A 160 13.46 5.78 -5.94
N LYS A 161 13.60 4.47 -5.80
CA LYS A 161 14.89 3.77 -5.96
C LYS A 161 15.52 4.02 -7.34
N THR A 162 14.71 3.99 -8.40
CA THR A 162 15.20 4.24 -9.75
C THR A 162 15.49 5.72 -9.99
N ARG A 163 14.61 6.62 -9.52
CA ARG A 163 14.71 8.05 -9.76
C ARG A 163 15.84 8.74 -8.98
N PHE A 164 16.08 8.27 -7.75
CA PHE A 164 17.07 8.83 -6.82
C PHE A 164 18.08 7.75 -6.42
N SER A 165 18.63 7.05 -7.41
CA SER A 165 19.55 5.93 -7.23
C SER A 165 20.93 6.35 -6.71
N ASP A 166 21.29 7.63 -6.85
CA ASP A 166 22.56 8.24 -6.43
C ASP A 166 22.50 8.92 -5.05
N GLN A 167 21.34 8.81 -4.35
CA GLN A 167 21.11 9.52 -3.09
C GLN A 167 20.53 8.56 -2.04
N GLN A 168 20.97 8.72 -0.79
CA GLN A 168 20.35 8.02 0.34
C GLN A 168 19.04 8.72 0.71
N TRP A 169 17.97 7.96 0.85
CA TRP A 169 16.68 8.53 1.22
C TRP A 169 15.87 7.65 2.16
N VAL A 170 14.96 8.30 2.86
CA VAL A 170 13.95 7.68 3.74
C VAL A 170 12.57 8.14 3.29
N LEU A 171 11.66 7.18 3.17
CA LEU A 171 10.24 7.41 2.96
C LEU A 171 9.46 6.82 4.12
N TYR A 172 8.69 7.65 4.83
CA TYR A 172 8.04 7.28 6.09
C TYR A 172 6.55 7.60 6.09
N ASP A 173 5.73 6.64 6.52
CA ASP A 173 4.31 6.81 6.82
C ASP A 173 4.08 6.79 8.34
N PRO A 174 3.81 7.94 8.96
CA PRO A 174 3.59 8.02 10.40
C PRO A 174 2.25 7.43 10.87
N GLU A 175 1.23 7.35 10.01
CA GLU A 175 -0.06 6.75 10.39
C GLU A 175 0.03 5.25 10.48
N ARG A 176 0.77 4.62 9.57
CA ARG A 176 1.03 3.17 9.59
C ARG A 176 2.24 2.80 10.43
N GLY A 177 3.07 3.79 10.82
CA GLY A 177 4.22 3.62 11.69
C GLY A 177 5.35 2.81 11.07
N TYR A 178 5.53 2.86 9.75
CA TYR A 178 6.64 2.21 9.07
C TYR A 178 7.13 3.00 7.86
N GLY A 179 8.30 2.62 7.34
CA GLY A 179 8.88 3.26 6.18
C GLY A 179 9.95 2.42 5.51
N PHE A 180 10.62 3.03 4.55
CA PHE A 180 11.73 2.42 3.81
C PHE A 180 12.93 3.35 3.79
N ILE A 181 14.13 2.77 3.97
CA ILE A 181 15.43 3.43 3.84
C ILE A 181 16.14 2.87 2.62
N TYR A 182 16.64 3.75 1.75
CA TYR A 182 17.55 3.38 0.67
C TYR A 182 18.96 3.85 1.00
N ASN A 183 19.92 2.92 1.03
CA ASN A 183 21.31 3.14 1.42
C ASN A 183 22.29 3.16 0.23
N LEU A 184 21.83 3.45 -1.00
CA LEU A 184 22.53 3.38 -2.29
C LEU A 184 22.64 1.99 -2.90
N HIS A 185 22.41 0.92 -2.12
CA HIS A 185 22.55 -0.47 -2.58
C HIS A 185 21.20 -1.18 -2.53
N GLU A 186 20.56 -1.14 -1.40
CA GLU A 186 19.31 -1.83 -1.13
C GLU A 186 18.28 -0.94 -0.42
N VAL A 187 17.03 -1.36 -0.50
CA VAL A 187 15.93 -0.74 0.24
C VAL A 187 15.57 -1.66 1.40
N LEU A 188 15.60 -1.12 2.60
CA LEU A 188 15.27 -1.84 3.84
C LEU A 188 14.01 -1.24 4.47
N PRO A 189 13.05 -2.06 4.92
CA PRO A 189 11.96 -1.59 5.74
C PRO A 189 12.47 -1.20 7.13
N PHE A 190 11.81 -0.24 7.77
CA PHE A 190 12.08 0.13 9.16
C PHE A 190 10.80 0.53 9.88
N THR A 191 10.85 0.47 11.21
CA THR A 191 9.84 1.01 12.12
C THR A 191 10.47 2.03 13.07
N PRO A 192 9.72 2.99 13.66
CA PRO A 192 10.26 3.98 14.59
C PRO A 192 10.89 3.39 15.86
N ALA A 193 10.56 2.14 16.19
CA ALA A 193 11.18 1.43 17.32
C ALA A 193 12.63 1.04 17.04
N ASP A 194 13.07 1.09 15.79
CA ASP A 194 14.46 0.83 15.43
C ASP A 194 15.35 1.97 15.96
N LYS A 195 16.28 1.63 16.86
CA LYS A 195 17.11 2.59 17.64
C LYS A 195 17.90 3.61 16.80
N HIS A 196 18.08 3.36 15.51
CA HIS A 196 18.79 4.24 14.58
C HIS A 196 17.92 5.38 14.01
N PHE A 197 16.60 5.33 14.18
CA PHE A 197 15.69 6.33 13.60
C PHE A 197 15.47 7.55 14.49
N GLY A 198 15.63 7.44 15.79
CA GLY A 198 15.45 8.56 16.75
C GLY A 198 16.42 9.74 16.55
N ALA A 199 17.52 9.57 15.79
CA ALA A 199 18.48 10.61 15.45
C ALA A 199 18.13 11.41 14.17
N LEU A 200 17.08 11.00 13.43
CA LEU A 200 16.74 11.58 12.12
C LEU A 200 15.54 12.56 12.17
N THR A 201 15.16 13.06 13.36
CA THR A 201 14.11 14.07 13.45
C THR A 201 14.61 15.44 13.00
N PRO A 202 13.90 16.13 12.12
CA PRO A 202 14.40 17.30 11.42
C PRO A 202 14.38 18.57 12.27
N ALA A 203 15.51 18.93 12.84
CA ALA A 203 15.72 20.31 13.33
C ALA A 203 16.27 21.27 12.25
N THR A 204 16.63 20.74 11.05
CA THR A 204 17.34 21.50 10.01
C THR A 204 16.59 21.63 8.67
N ALA A 205 15.35 21.15 8.61
CA ALA A 205 14.52 21.17 7.39
C ALA A 205 14.15 22.58 6.89
N ASP A 206 14.13 23.59 7.77
CA ASP A 206 13.61 24.93 7.47
C ASP A 206 14.35 25.70 6.34
N ALA A 207 15.67 25.52 6.21
CA ALA A 207 16.45 26.26 5.23
C ALA A 207 16.11 25.84 3.78
N TYR A 208 15.94 24.53 3.53
CA TYR A 208 15.61 24.02 2.18
C TYR A 208 14.14 24.20 1.81
N GLN A 209 13.22 24.13 2.78
CA GLN A 209 11.82 24.50 2.56
C GLN A 209 11.70 25.97 2.14
N THR A 210 12.48 26.86 2.76
CA THR A 210 12.51 28.28 2.41
C THR A 210 13.03 28.49 0.99
N LEU A 211 14.11 27.80 0.58
CA LEU A 211 14.63 27.85 -0.79
C LEU A 211 13.62 27.32 -1.81
N TRP A 212 12.91 26.23 -1.50
CA TRP A 212 11.88 25.67 -2.37
C TRP A 212 10.67 26.61 -2.52
N LYS A 213 10.21 27.21 -1.42
CA LYS A 213 9.14 28.23 -1.45
C LYS A 213 9.53 29.42 -2.33
N THR A 214 10.77 29.90 -2.20
CA THR A 214 11.30 31.00 -3.00
C THR A 214 11.37 30.64 -4.48
N TYR A 215 11.86 29.45 -4.82
CA TYR A 215 11.91 28.94 -6.19
C TYR A 215 10.50 28.83 -6.80
N PHE A 216 9.53 28.27 -6.05
CA PHE A 216 8.16 28.11 -6.51
C PHE A 216 7.46 29.45 -6.73
N GLN A 217 7.70 30.45 -5.88
CA GLN A 217 7.17 31.80 -6.05
C GLN A 217 7.70 32.50 -7.31
N HIS A 218 8.94 32.26 -7.68
CA HIS A 218 9.57 32.91 -8.87
C HIS A 218 9.20 32.24 -10.21
N ILE A 219 8.88 30.93 -10.19
CA ILE A 219 8.51 30.17 -11.41
C ILE A 219 7.01 30.14 -11.65
N ASN A 220 6.20 30.44 -10.62
CA ASN A 220 4.74 30.38 -10.74
C ASN A 220 4.23 31.52 -11.62
N ILE A 221 3.88 31.21 -12.85
CA ILE A 221 3.23 32.17 -13.77
C ILE A 221 1.78 32.33 -13.27
N ALA A 222 1.46 33.50 -12.70
CA ALA A 222 0.14 33.80 -12.07
C ALA A 222 -1.04 33.49 -13.01
N GLU A 223 -0.88 33.65 -14.31
CA GLU A 223 -1.88 33.40 -15.36
C GLU A 223 -2.20 31.90 -15.55
N ARG A 224 -1.36 31.00 -15.05
CA ARG A 224 -1.57 29.53 -15.09
C ARG A 224 -2.14 28.97 -13.80
N LYS A 225 -2.42 29.82 -12.79
CA LYS A 225 -2.93 29.41 -11.49
C LYS A 225 -4.39 28.93 -11.63
N ASN A 226 -4.61 27.62 -11.65
CA ASN A 226 -5.95 27.00 -11.68
C ASN A 226 -6.18 26.18 -10.42
N ALA A 227 -6.68 26.86 -9.39
CA ALA A 227 -6.97 26.23 -8.08
C ALA A 227 -7.95 25.04 -8.17
N LYS A 228 -8.93 25.08 -9.09
CA LYS A 228 -9.86 23.95 -9.29
C LYS A 228 -9.14 22.73 -9.88
N TYR A 229 -8.22 22.95 -10.82
CA TYR A 229 -7.42 21.85 -11.39
C TYR A 229 -6.44 21.28 -10.38
N GLN A 230 -5.80 22.13 -9.57
CA GLN A 230 -4.93 21.70 -8.47
C GLN A 230 -5.72 20.86 -7.43
N MET A 231 -6.87 21.33 -6.97
CA MET A 231 -7.71 20.58 -6.01
C MET A 231 -8.22 19.25 -6.56
N ARG A 232 -8.42 19.14 -7.86
CA ARG A 232 -8.85 17.90 -8.51
C ARG A 232 -7.74 16.87 -8.59
N ASN A 233 -6.51 17.31 -8.87
CA ASN A 233 -5.36 16.45 -9.07
C ASN A 233 -4.56 16.22 -7.79
N MET A 234 -4.57 17.20 -6.87
CA MET A 234 -3.88 17.17 -5.58
C MET A 234 -4.87 17.42 -4.46
N PRO A 235 -5.43 16.37 -3.82
CA PRO A 235 -6.34 16.51 -2.70
C PRO A 235 -5.74 17.34 -1.56
N LYS A 236 -6.57 18.14 -0.87
CA LYS A 236 -6.16 19.05 0.22
C LYS A 236 -5.41 18.35 1.35
N ARG A 237 -5.68 17.06 1.61
CA ARG A 237 -4.98 16.28 2.65
C ARG A 237 -3.46 16.18 2.45
N TYR A 238 -2.94 16.37 1.22
CA TYR A 238 -1.50 16.36 0.95
C TYR A 238 -0.84 17.74 1.03
N TRP A 239 -1.63 18.83 1.06
CA TRP A 239 -1.09 20.19 1.06
C TRP A 239 -0.18 20.47 2.25
N GLN A 240 -0.43 19.85 3.40
CA GLN A 240 0.41 20.00 4.60
C GLN A 240 1.85 19.45 4.43
N TYR A 241 2.09 18.62 3.41
CA TYR A 241 3.41 18.04 3.11
C TYR A 241 4.12 18.74 1.95
N LEU A 242 3.50 19.79 1.40
CA LEU A 242 4.04 20.54 0.27
C LEU A 242 4.58 21.88 0.76
N PRO A 243 5.89 22.14 0.62
CA PRO A 243 6.47 23.40 1.04
C PRO A 243 5.97 24.60 0.21
N GLU A 244 5.32 24.36 -0.92
CA GLU A 244 4.79 25.37 -1.83
C GLU A 244 3.35 25.85 -1.54
N VAL A 245 2.64 25.28 -0.53
CA VAL A 245 1.25 25.62 -0.20
C VAL A 245 1.15 26.36 1.12
#